data_33e7521e521ee087f4b2197734b5be50
#
_entry.id   33e7521e521ee087f4b2197734b5be50
#
_cell.length_a   1.000
_cell.length_b   1.000
_cell.length_c   1.000
_cell.angle_alpha   90.00
_cell.angle_beta   90.00
_cell.angle_gamma   90.00
#
_symmetry.space_group_name_H-M   'P 1'
#
loop_
_entity.id
_entity.type
_entity.pdbx_description
1 polymer ?
#
loop_
_entity_poly.entity_id
_entity_poly.type
_entity_poly.pdbx_seq_one_letter_code
_entity_poly.pdbx_strand_id
1 'polypeptide(L)'
;MLFKGDVIMDRESFEKRKKVIYDLVHDKHYVPMKRKEMAMLFNLPKEQRGDLYDVLDALVAEGAIGISKKGKYCKIENTALTGIFESTQRGFGFVTIEGEEDDIFISEKDINGALHHDKVLLVITSEKTEGRRREGRIIKVLERGIDHIVGIFEKNGAYGFVVPDNQKMSKDIFIPKHKINGAVNGHKVVVKIDNYGDEKHSPEGSVIRILGHINDPGTDILSVVEAYDIPYEYPDKVMESLTEIPDSVSDEAMEGRTDYRELLTVTIDGEDAKDLDDAISITKEDGVYHLGVHIADVSEYVKENSPLDREALKRGTSVYLVDRVIPMLPHKLSNGICSLNQGTDRLALSCMIDIDAKGNVIAHQICETVIKVDKRMSYNEVKKILEDEDAEIEAFLDELEKDTPLE
;
A
#
# COMPACT_ATOMS: atom_id res chain seq x y z
N MET A 1 -44.14 -26.55 26.69
CA MET A 1 -44.26 -25.81 27.98
C MET A 1 -42.88 -25.22 28.35
N LEU A 2 -42.30 -24.39 27.48
CA LEU A 2 -40.96 -23.81 27.69
C LEU A 2 -40.96 -22.43 28.34
N PHE A 3 -42.11 -21.75 28.40
CA PHE A 3 -42.27 -20.42 28.98
C PHE A 3 -43.46 -20.43 29.93
N LYS A 4 -43.23 -20.66 31.23
CA LYS A 4 -44.22 -20.47 32.28
C LYS A 4 -43.68 -19.43 33.26
N GLY A 5 -44.51 -18.39 33.53
CA GLY A 5 -44.12 -17.19 34.25
C GLY A 5 -43.81 -17.34 35.73
N ASP A 6 -43.18 -16.28 36.28
CA ASP A 6 -42.95 -15.93 37.67
C ASP A 6 -41.94 -16.73 38.50
N VAL A 7 -40.81 -17.10 37.90
CA VAL A 7 -39.54 -17.37 38.64
C VAL A 7 -38.44 -16.66 37.90
N ILE A 8 -37.56 -15.95 38.60
CA ILE A 8 -36.30 -15.45 38.03
C ILE A 8 -35.69 -16.60 37.27
N MET A 9 -35.62 -16.48 35.94
CA MET A 9 -35.21 -17.55 35.04
C MET A 9 -33.76 -17.95 35.42
N ASP A 10 -33.60 -19.20 35.87
CA ASP A 10 -32.28 -19.69 36.20
C ASP A 10 -31.40 -19.79 34.91
N ARG A 11 -30.13 -19.71 35.08
CA ARG A 11 -29.16 -19.68 33.97
C ARG A 11 -29.27 -20.90 33.04
N GLU A 12 -29.59 -22.07 33.61
CA GLU A 12 -29.72 -23.31 32.83
C GLU A 12 -30.96 -23.30 31.92
N SER A 13 -32.10 -22.78 32.43
CA SER A 13 -33.34 -22.60 31.65
C SER A 13 -33.15 -21.57 30.56
N PHE A 14 -32.39 -20.49 30.79
CA PHE A 14 -32.10 -19.47 29.81
C PHE A 14 -31.30 -20.05 28.66
N GLU A 15 -30.22 -20.80 28.92
CA GLU A 15 -29.37 -21.43 27.89
C GLU A 15 -30.15 -22.48 27.09
N LYS A 16 -31.02 -23.25 27.70
CA LYS A 16 -31.92 -24.19 27.00
C LYS A 16 -32.81 -23.48 26.00
N ARG A 17 -33.40 -22.34 26.42
CA ARG A 17 -34.24 -21.52 25.54
C ARG A 17 -33.48 -20.90 24.42
N LYS A 18 -32.26 -20.40 24.66
CA LYS A 18 -31.37 -19.92 23.63
C LYS A 18 -31.11 -20.96 22.57
N LYS A 19 -30.77 -22.19 22.98
CA LYS A 19 -30.54 -23.30 22.06
C LYS A 19 -31.77 -23.60 21.17
N VAL A 20 -32.98 -23.63 21.77
CA VAL A 20 -34.20 -23.88 20.98
C VAL A 20 -34.47 -22.79 19.96
N ILE A 21 -34.26 -21.53 20.30
CA ILE A 21 -34.44 -20.40 19.38
C ILE A 21 -33.35 -20.41 18.30
N TYR A 22 -32.11 -20.70 18.68
CA TYR A 22 -31.01 -20.85 17.75
C TYR A 22 -31.30 -21.96 16.71
N ASP A 23 -31.65 -23.16 17.18
CA ASP A 23 -31.98 -24.30 16.32
C ASP A 23 -33.15 -23.99 15.37
N LEU A 24 -34.20 -23.29 15.88
CA LEU A 24 -35.32 -22.85 15.06
C LEU A 24 -34.88 -21.90 13.95
N VAL A 25 -34.11 -20.88 14.27
CA VAL A 25 -33.67 -19.87 13.28
C VAL A 25 -32.73 -20.48 12.25
N HIS A 26 -31.97 -21.53 12.61
CA HIS A 26 -31.07 -22.25 11.72
C HIS A 26 -31.73 -23.44 10.98
N ASP A 27 -32.99 -23.75 11.23
CA ASP A 27 -33.73 -24.77 10.47
C ASP A 27 -33.83 -24.33 8.99
N LYS A 28 -33.74 -25.31 8.07
CA LYS A 28 -33.82 -25.07 6.63
C LYS A 28 -35.18 -24.55 6.14
N HIS A 29 -36.23 -24.80 6.89
CA HIS A 29 -37.60 -24.39 6.58
C HIS A 29 -38.02 -23.12 7.33
N TYR A 30 -37.11 -22.53 8.15
CA TYR A 30 -37.44 -21.33 8.90
C TYR A 30 -37.65 -20.13 7.98
N VAL A 31 -38.76 -19.44 8.18
CA VAL A 31 -39.07 -18.18 7.50
C VAL A 31 -38.79 -17.03 8.47
N PRO A 32 -37.95 -16.03 8.11
CA PRO A 32 -37.64 -14.90 8.97
C PRO A 32 -38.89 -14.17 9.47
N MET A 33 -39.04 -14.01 10.79
CA MET A 33 -40.19 -13.41 11.43
C MET A 33 -39.80 -12.38 12.48
N LYS A 34 -40.73 -11.46 12.80
CA LYS A 34 -40.54 -10.47 13.86
C LYS A 34 -40.76 -11.11 15.24
N ARG A 35 -40.20 -10.50 16.31
CA ARG A 35 -40.37 -11.01 17.69
C ARG A 35 -41.81 -11.26 18.11
N LYS A 36 -42.77 -10.43 17.62
CA LYS A 36 -44.20 -10.66 17.89
C LYS A 36 -44.76 -11.89 17.17
N GLU A 37 -44.29 -12.14 15.95
CA GLU A 37 -44.66 -13.31 15.14
C GLU A 37 -44.09 -14.59 15.78
N MET A 38 -42.85 -14.53 16.27
CA MET A 38 -42.20 -15.63 17.00
C MET A 38 -42.90 -15.93 18.34
N ALA A 39 -43.33 -14.89 19.06
CA ALA A 39 -44.14 -15.08 20.27
C ALA A 39 -45.48 -15.75 19.97
N MET A 40 -46.11 -15.47 18.83
CA MET A 40 -47.32 -16.16 18.38
C MET A 40 -47.03 -17.62 17.98
N LEU A 41 -45.94 -17.90 17.30
CA LEU A 41 -45.51 -19.26 16.96
C LEU A 41 -45.38 -20.14 18.21
N PHE A 42 -44.79 -19.59 19.28
CA PHE A 42 -44.67 -20.29 20.58
C PHE A 42 -45.93 -20.20 21.46
N ASN A 43 -46.99 -19.59 20.94
CA ASN A 43 -48.28 -19.41 21.64
C ASN A 43 -48.15 -18.73 23.04
N LEU A 44 -47.29 -17.69 23.10
CA LEU A 44 -46.99 -16.99 24.37
C LEU A 44 -47.96 -15.85 24.64
N PRO A 45 -48.62 -15.84 25.83
CA PRO A 45 -49.43 -14.72 26.27
C PRO A 45 -48.54 -13.46 26.45
N LYS A 46 -49.15 -12.28 26.45
CA LYS A 46 -48.43 -11.00 26.47
C LYS A 46 -47.46 -10.88 27.65
N GLU A 47 -47.87 -11.39 28.80
CA GLU A 47 -47.16 -11.33 30.08
C GLU A 47 -45.86 -12.17 30.07
N GLN A 48 -45.76 -13.17 29.21
CA GLN A 48 -44.63 -14.10 29.11
C GLN A 48 -43.71 -13.83 27.91
N ARG A 49 -43.91 -12.75 27.15
CA ARG A 49 -43.11 -12.39 25.99
C ARG A 49 -41.77 -11.77 26.35
N GLY A 50 -41.66 -11.21 27.57
CA GLY A 50 -40.40 -10.64 28.05
C GLY A 50 -39.24 -11.62 27.94
N ASP A 51 -39.40 -12.80 28.52
CA ASP A 51 -38.41 -13.87 28.52
C ASP A 51 -37.92 -14.26 27.10
N LEU A 52 -38.87 -14.34 26.13
CA LEU A 52 -38.50 -14.60 24.74
C LEU A 52 -37.70 -13.44 24.15
N TYR A 53 -38.03 -12.21 24.44
CA TYR A 53 -37.36 -11.03 23.94
C TYR A 53 -35.94 -10.93 24.51
N ASP A 54 -35.77 -11.23 25.80
CA ASP A 54 -34.45 -11.27 26.43
C ASP A 54 -33.53 -12.34 25.81
N VAL A 55 -34.10 -13.54 25.50
CA VAL A 55 -33.39 -14.61 24.80
C VAL A 55 -33.00 -14.19 23.37
N LEU A 56 -33.91 -13.55 22.63
CA LEU A 56 -33.65 -13.07 21.28
C LEU A 56 -32.57 -11.95 21.30
N ASP A 57 -32.67 -11.02 22.23
CA ASP A 57 -31.70 -9.93 22.37
C ASP A 57 -30.32 -10.47 22.76
N ALA A 58 -30.24 -11.51 23.61
CA ALA A 58 -29.00 -12.19 23.94
C ALA A 58 -28.38 -12.91 22.75
N LEU A 59 -29.19 -13.63 21.96
CA LEU A 59 -28.70 -14.35 20.76
C LEU A 59 -28.20 -13.37 19.69
N VAL A 60 -28.85 -12.22 19.54
CA VAL A 60 -28.37 -11.14 18.65
C VAL A 60 -27.11 -10.53 19.21
N ALA A 61 -27.05 -10.28 20.52
CA ALA A 61 -25.90 -9.73 21.21
C ALA A 61 -24.67 -10.63 21.11
N GLU A 62 -24.85 -11.96 21.12
CA GLU A 62 -23.79 -12.96 20.92
C GLU A 62 -23.43 -13.19 19.44
N GLY A 63 -24.14 -12.55 18.53
CA GLY A 63 -23.92 -12.80 17.11
C GLY A 63 -24.36 -14.18 16.64
N ALA A 64 -25.25 -14.86 17.37
CA ALA A 64 -25.74 -16.18 17.01
C ALA A 64 -26.89 -16.13 15.99
N ILE A 65 -27.68 -15.04 15.97
CA ILE A 65 -28.72 -14.75 14.99
C ILE A 65 -28.68 -13.28 14.60
N GLY A 66 -29.20 -12.93 13.42
CA GLY A 66 -29.23 -11.56 12.91
C GLY A 66 -30.64 -10.98 12.84
N ILE A 67 -30.77 -9.66 12.69
CA ILE A 67 -32.00 -8.95 12.41
C ILE A 67 -31.91 -8.32 11.02
N SER A 68 -32.82 -8.69 10.11
CA SER A 68 -32.89 -8.11 8.76
C SER A 68 -33.34 -6.66 8.79
N LYS A 69 -33.11 -5.90 7.68
CA LYS A 69 -33.61 -4.51 7.49
C LYS A 69 -35.12 -4.34 7.75
N LYS A 70 -35.89 -5.40 7.70
CA LYS A 70 -37.35 -5.42 7.98
C LYS A 70 -37.68 -5.74 9.46
N GLY A 71 -36.67 -5.85 10.34
CA GLY A 71 -36.81 -6.19 11.75
C GLY A 71 -37.22 -7.64 12.01
N LYS A 72 -36.83 -8.56 11.10
CA LYS A 72 -37.10 -9.99 11.21
C LYS A 72 -35.84 -10.72 11.66
N TYR A 73 -35.95 -11.66 12.59
CA TYR A 73 -34.86 -12.51 13.04
C TYR A 73 -34.53 -13.55 11.97
N CYS A 74 -33.29 -13.77 11.67
CA CYS A 74 -32.82 -14.68 10.63
C CYS A 74 -31.40 -15.19 10.91
N LYS A 75 -30.91 -16.11 10.09
CA LYS A 75 -29.51 -16.54 10.12
C LYS A 75 -28.62 -15.33 9.88
N ILE A 76 -27.49 -15.30 10.55
CA ILE A 76 -26.56 -14.19 10.47
C ILE A 76 -26.02 -13.99 9.05
N GLU A 77 -25.81 -15.10 8.32
CA GLU A 77 -25.36 -15.11 6.91
C GLU A 77 -26.27 -14.28 5.99
N ASN A 78 -27.54 -14.09 6.38
CA ASN A 78 -28.52 -13.32 5.60
C ASN A 78 -28.51 -11.80 5.95
N THR A 79 -27.72 -11.37 6.95
CA THR A 79 -27.60 -9.99 7.40
C THR A 79 -26.17 -9.52 7.48
N ALA A 80 -25.22 -10.44 7.33
CA ALA A 80 -23.80 -10.13 7.42
C ALA A 80 -23.33 -9.35 6.20
N LEU A 81 -22.51 -8.35 6.45
CA LEU A 81 -21.82 -7.54 5.46
C LEU A 81 -20.33 -7.86 5.54
N THR A 82 -19.62 -7.64 4.44
CA THR A 82 -18.17 -7.80 4.37
C THR A 82 -17.55 -6.46 4.07
N GLY A 83 -16.48 -6.09 4.78
CA GLY A 83 -15.76 -4.86 4.55
C GLY A 83 -14.36 -4.89 5.16
N ILE A 84 -13.63 -3.80 5.00
CA ILE A 84 -12.29 -3.61 5.55
C ILE A 84 -12.39 -2.80 6.84
N PHE A 85 -11.79 -3.33 7.91
CA PHE A 85 -11.77 -2.68 9.22
C PHE A 85 -10.59 -1.73 9.35
N GLU A 86 -10.88 -0.49 9.69
CA GLU A 86 -9.90 0.54 10.04
C GLU A 86 -10.00 0.88 11.52
N SER A 87 -8.99 0.51 12.30
CA SER A 87 -8.90 0.85 13.72
C SER A 87 -8.42 2.29 13.93
N THR A 88 -8.70 2.84 15.09
CA THR A 88 -8.20 4.12 15.56
C THR A 88 -7.35 3.95 16.82
N GLN A 89 -6.54 4.96 17.17
CA GLN A 89 -5.76 4.97 18.41
C GLN A 89 -6.61 4.88 19.68
N ARG A 90 -7.90 5.25 19.61
CA ARG A 90 -8.82 5.27 20.73
C ARG A 90 -9.51 3.93 21.00
N GLY A 91 -9.12 2.88 20.28
CA GLY A 91 -9.65 1.53 20.48
C GLY A 91 -10.97 1.22 19.78
N PHE A 92 -11.63 2.17 19.11
CA PHE A 92 -12.76 1.92 18.22
C PHE A 92 -12.30 1.93 16.74
N GLY A 93 -13.18 1.60 15.81
CA GLY A 93 -12.83 1.68 14.39
C GLY A 93 -14.05 1.82 13.49
N PHE A 94 -13.80 1.70 12.20
CA PHE A 94 -14.80 1.80 11.14
C PHE A 94 -14.64 0.62 10.18
N VAL A 95 -15.73 0.20 9.57
CA VAL A 95 -15.69 -0.76 8.47
C VAL A 95 -16.20 -0.09 7.21
N THR A 96 -15.34 -0.01 6.20
CA THR A 96 -15.68 0.45 4.86
C THR A 96 -16.19 -0.71 4.04
N ILE A 97 -17.36 -0.54 3.41
CA ILE A 97 -17.97 -1.53 2.51
C ILE A 97 -17.89 -1.03 1.08
N GLU A 98 -17.40 -1.88 0.20
CA GLU A 98 -17.30 -1.55 -1.23
C GLU A 98 -18.67 -1.17 -1.82
N GLY A 99 -18.73 0.03 -2.43
CA GLY A 99 -19.95 0.57 -3.02
C GLY A 99 -20.91 1.26 -2.06
N GLU A 100 -20.57 1.40 -0.77
CA GLU A 100 -21.31 2.21 0.20
C GLU A 100 -20.55 3.52 0.51
N GLU A 101 -21.26 4.65 0.61
CA GLU A 101 -20.62 5.96 0.90
C GLU A 101 -20.31 6.15 2.41
N ASP A 102 -21.05 5.50 3.28
CA ASP A 102 -20.95 5.67 4.73
C ASP A 102 -20.26 4.46 5.38
N ASP A 103 -19.21 4.71 6.13
CA ASP A 103 -18.55 3.72 6.99
C ASP A 103 -19.42 3.33 8.17
N ILE A 104 -19.24 2.09 8.63
CA ILE A 104 -19.93 1.54 9.78
C ILE A 104 -19.04 1.66 11.02
N PHE A 105 -19.52 2.37 12.04
CA PHE A 105 -18.82 2.51 13.31
C PHE A 105 -18.82 1.19 14.09
N ILE A 106 -17.64 0.79 14.59
CA ILE A 106 -17.43 -0.40 15.43
C ILE A 106 -16.87 0.06 16.77
N SER A 107 -17.62 -0.17 17.83
CA SER A 107 -17.18 0.16 19.19
C SER A 107 -16.06 -0.82 19.63
N GLU A 108 -15.22 -0.43 20.58
CA GLU A 108 -14.12 -1.24 21.11
C GLU A 108 -14.55 -2.67 21.50
N LYS A 109 -15.69 -2.81 22.17
CA LYS A 109 -16.26 -4.10 22.59
C LYS A 109 -16.78 -4.98 21.43
N ASP A 110 -16.97 -4.40 20.25
CA ASP A 110 -17.57 -5.06 19.08
C ASP A 110 -16.54 -5.39 17.99
N ILE A 111 -15.23 -5.14 18.24
CA ILE A 111 -14.12 -5.40 17.30
C ILE A 111 -13.82 -6.89 17.12
N ASN A 112 -14.10 -7.72 18.16
CA ASN A 112 -13.91 -9.18 18.12
C ASN A 112 -12.52 -9.62 17.61
N GLY A 113 -11.45 -8.98 18.10
CA GLY A 113 -10.06 -9.33 17.75
C GLY A 113 -9.62 -8.98 16.33
N ALA A 114 -10.40 -8.16 15.61
CA ALA A 114 -9.95 -7.61 14.33
C ALA A 114 -8.86 -6.56 14.54
N LEU A 115 -7.89 -6.55 13.64
CA LEU A 115 -6.81 -5.57 13.56
C LEU A 115 -7.02 -4.64 12.36
N HIS A 116 -6.22 -3.59 12.30
CA HIS A 116 -6.25 -2.63 11.21
C HIS A 116 -6.06 -3.33 9.85
N HIS A 117 -6.87 -2.97 8.85
CA HIS A 117 -6.96 -3.52 7.50
C HIS A 117 -7.46 -4.98 7.40
N ASP A 118 -7.93 -5.59 8.48
CA ASP A 118 -8.55 -6.91 8.39
C ASP A 118 -9.83 -6.85 7.55
N LYS A 119 -10.01 -7.85 6.67
CA LYS A 119 -11.27 -8.09 5.99
C LYS A 119 -12.20 -8.84 6.93
N VAL A 120 -13.32 -8.24 7.25
CA VAL A 120 -14.21 -8.72 8.31
C VAL A 120 -15.62 -9.00 7.83
N LEU A 121 -16.25 -9.95 8.50
CA LEU A 121 -17.69 -10.19 8.44
C LEU A 121 -18.33 -9.47 9.65
N LEU A 122 -19.30 -8.61 9.40
CA LEU A 122 -19.97 -7.84 10.43
C LEU A 122 -21.49 -7.86 10.27
N VAL A 123 -22.19 -7.53 11.33
CA VAL A 123 -23.65 -7.28 11.32
C VAL A 123 -23.94 -5.88 11.83
N ILE A 124 -25.00 -5.27 11.30
CA ILE A 124 -25.48 -3.97 11.76
C ILE A 124 -26.22 -4.16 13.08
N THR A 125 -25.79 -3.42 14.10
CA THR A 125 -26.43 -3.38 15.42
C THR A 125 -27.39 -2.20 15.56
N SER A 126 -27.10 -1.08 14.86
CA SER A 126 -27.95 0.11 14.82
C SER A 126 -27.89 0.74 13.43
N GLU A 127 -29.07 1.07 12.89
CA GLU A 127 -29.18 1.77 11.61
C GLU A 127 -28.94 3.28 11.78
N LYS A 128 -28.57 3.95 10.67
CA LYS A 128 -28.37 5.39 10.63
C LYS A 128 -29.67 6.12 10.99
N THR A 129 -29.59 7.00 11.97
CA THR A 129 -30.67 7.93 12.33
C THR A 129 -30.16 9.36 12.29
N GLU A 130 -31.05 10.35 12.36
CA GLU A 130 -30.65 11.77 12.36
C GLU A 130 -29.65 12.04 13.49
N GLY A 131 -28.41 12.43 13.14
CA GLY A 131 -27.31 12.69 14.07
C GLY A 131 -26.54 11.45 14.58
N ARG A 132 -26.85 10.22 14.14
CA ARG A 132 -26.08 8.99 14.48
C ARG A 132 -25.71 8.19 13.25
N ARG A 133 -24.44 7.73 13.22
CA ARG A 133 -23.92 6.84 12.19
C ARG A 133 -24.48 5.42 12.38
N ARG A 134 -24.38 4.60 11.31
CA ARG A 134 -24.61 3.14 11.43
C ARG A 134 -23.59 2.56 12.41
N GLU A 135 -24.03 1.63 13.24
CA GLU A 135 -23.16 0.90 14.16
C GLU A 135 -23.21 -0.59 13.81
N GLY A 136 -22.08 -1.27 13.95
CA GLY A 136 -21.95 -2.69 13.66
C GLY A 136 -21.13 -3.41 14.71
N ARG A 137 -21.15 -4.74 14.59
CA ARG A 137 -20.31 -5.67 15.35
C ARG A 137 -19.62 -6.62 14.39
N ILE A 138 -18.31 -6.80 14.57
CA ILE A 138 -17.53 -7.79 13.82
C ILE A 138 -17.83 -9.17 14.39
N ILE A 139 -18.24 -10.08 13.50
CA ILE A 139 -18.56 -11.46 13.84
C ILE A 139 -17.34 -12.35 13.64
N LYS A 140 -16.58 -12.07 12.58
CA LYS A 140 -15.43 -12.90 12.21
C LYS A 140 -14.44 -12.10 11.37
N VAL A 141 -13.16 -12.33 11.57
CA VAL A 141 -12.12 -11.94 10.64
C VAL A 141 -12.06 -13.00 9.53
N LEU A 142 -12.22 -12.57 8.28
CA LEU A 142 -12.19 -13.42 7.10
C LEU A 142 -10.78 -13.57 6.57
N GLU A 143 -10.03 -12.45 6.56
CA GLU A 143 -8.69 -12.36 6.05
C GLU A 143 -7.91 -11.33 6.89
N ARG A 144 -6.67 -11.65 7.24
CA ARG A 144 -5.80 -10.73 7.96
C ARG A 144 -5.19 -9.71 7.01
N GLY A 145 -5.31 -8.44 7.36
CA GLY A 145 -4.73 -7.34 6.60
C GLY A 145 -3.25 -7.10 6.91
N ILE A 146 -2.80 -7.56 8.08
CA ILE A 146 -1.42 -7.38 8.58
C ILE A 146 -0.94 -8.72 9.11
N ASP A 147 0.19 -9.23 8.62
CA ASP A 147 0.84 -10.46 9.10
C ASP A 147 2.14 -10.17 9.85
N HIS A 148 2.70 -8.97 9.70
CA HIS A 148 3.87 -8.51 10.44
C HIS A 148 3.73 -7.02 10.79
N ILE A 149 4.52 -6.59 11.77
CA ILE A 149 4.56 -5.21 12.24
C ILE A 149 6.00 -4.78 12.52
N VAL A 150 6.23 -3.47 12.45
CA VAL A 150 7.45 -2.83 12.94
C VAL A 150 7.18 -2.18 14.30
N GLY A 151 8.13 -2.27 15.21
CA GLY A 151 8.01 -1.66 16.53
C GLY A 151 9.30 -1.73 17.35
N ILE A 152 9.22 -1.22 18.58
CA ILE A 152 10.34 -1.20 19.52
C ILE A 152 10.24 -2.39 20.44
N PHE A 153 11.32 -3.20 20.52
CA PHE A 153 11.40 -4.32 21.44
C PHE A 153 11.76 -3.84 22.84
N GLU A 154 10.94 -4.21 23.81
CA GLU A 154 11.13 -3.99 25.23
C GLU A 154 11.30 -5.31 25.95
N LYS A 155 12.47 -5.52 26.54
CA LYS A 155 12.81 -6.75 27.25
C LYS A 155 12.24 -6.77 28.66
N ASN A 156 11.58 -7.86 29.03
CA ASN A 156 11.08 -8.10 30.39
C ASN A 156 11.53 -9.49 30.89
N GLY A 157 12.68 -9.53 31.58
CA GLY A 157 13.26 -10.78 32.05
C GLY A 157 13.58 -11.77 30.94
N ALA A 158 12.84 -12.88 30.88
CA ALA A 158 13.03 -13.95 29.89
C ALA A 158 12.20 -13.79 28.61
N TYR A 159 11.26 -12.87 28.56
CA TYR A 159 10.41 -12.57 27.41
C TYR A 159 10.49 -11.07 27.08
N GLY A 160 9.76 -10.61 26.11
CA GLY A 160 9.65 -9.20 25.80
C GLY A 160 8.30 -8.83 25.19
N PHE A 161 8.15 -7.56 24.93
CA PHE A 161 7.04 -7.00 24.17
C PHE A 161 7.59 -6.17 23.03
N VAL A 162 6.79 -6.04 21.98
CA VAL A 162 7.06 -5.06 20.92
C VAL A 162 5.93 -4.05 20.94
N VAL A 163 6.32 -2.78 21.15
CA VAL A 163 5.42 -1.63 21.04
C VAL A 163 5.35 -1.25 19.58
N PRO A 164 4.20 -1.41 18.90
CA PRO A 164 4.06 -1.10 17.48
C PRO A 164 4.30 0.39 17.17
N ASP A 165 4.96 0.70 16.06
CA ASP A 165 5.08 2.07 15.55
C ASP A 165 3.74 2.59 15.03
N ASN A 166 2.95 1.71 14.47
CA ASN A 166 1.61 2.05 14.01
C ASN A 166 0.68 2.21 15.22
N GLN A 167 0.38 3.46 15.56
CA GLN A 167 -0.50 3.84 16.67
C GLN A 167 -1.95 3.35 16.53
N LYS A 168 -2.34 2.87 15.35
CA LYS A 168 -3.63 2.20 15.14
C LYS A 168 -3.66 0.78 15.72
N MET A 169 -2.48 0.23 16.10
CA MET A 169 -2.36 -1.02 16.85
C MET A 169 -2.40 -0.70 18.36
N SER A 170 -3.52 -1.01 19.00
CA SER A 170 -3.76 -0.64 20.40
C SER A 170 -3.13 -1.57 21.43
N LYS A 171 -2.51 -2.68 21.01
CA LYS A 171 -1.92 -3.69 21.90
C LYS A 171 -0.47 -3.97 21.52
N ASP A 172 0.37 -4.09 22.55
CA ASP A 172 1.74 -4.59 22.39
C ASP A 172 1.73 -6.06 22.02
N ILE A 173 2.75 -6.48 21.26
CA ILE A 173 2.92 -7.87 20.83
C ILE A 173 3.80 -8.59 21.81
N PHE A 174 3.31 -9.65 22.40
CA PHE A 174 4.07 -10.52 23.31
C PHE A 174 5.09 -11.36 22.53
N ILE A 175 6.36 -11.36 22.97
CA ILE A 175 7.45 -12.13 22.35
C ILE A 175 8.00 -13.13 23.37
N PRO A 176 7.70 -14.44 23.20
CA PRO A 176 8.25 -15.49 24.06
C PRO A 176 9.77 -15.58 23.93
N LYS A 177 10.43 -16.08 24.96
CA LYS A 177 11.89 -16.20 25.05
C LYS A 177 12.56 -16.78 23.79
N HIS A 178 11.98 -17.85 23.25
CA HIS A 178 12.55 -18.57 22.09
C HIS A 178 12.31 -17.90 20.75
N LYS A 179 11.53 -16.81 20.73
CA LYS A 179 11.17 -16.03 19.54
C LYS A 179 11.80 -14.61 19.51
N ILE A 180 12.65 -14.30 20.50
CA ILE A 180 13.33 -12.99 20.60
C ILE A 180 14.36 -12.79 19.48
N ASN A 181 14.94 -13.86 18.94
CA ASN A 181 15.91 -13.86 17.84
C ASN A 181 17.08 -12.87 18.03
N GLY A 182 17.62 -12.77 19.27
CA GLY A 182 18.74 -11.89 19.58
C GLY A 182 18.40 -10.42 19.79
N ALA A 183 17.13 -10.01 19.72
CA ALA A 183 16.74 -8.65 20.00
C ALA A 183 17.05 -8.26 21.46
N VAL A 184 17.54 -7.03 21.64
CA VAL A 184 17.80 -6.43 22.95
C VAL A 184 16.91 -5.20 23.12
N ASN A 185 16.81 -4.75 24.37
CA ASN A 185 15.97 -3.58 24.69
C ASN A 185 16.32 -2.36 23.84
N GLY A 186 15.34 -1.71 23.25
CA GLY A 186 15.51 -0.54 22.37
C GLY A 186 15.79 -0.88 20.90
N HIS A 187 15.85 -2.17 20.52
CA HIS A 187 15.92 -2.53 19.11
C HIS A 187 14.59 -2.23 18.39
N LYS A 188 14.69 -1.64 17.21
CA LYS A 188 13.65 -1.65 16.20
C LYS A 188 13.64 -3.01 15.54
N VAL A 189 12.47 -3.63 15.48
CA VAL A 189 12.31 -5.00 14.99
C VAL A 189 11.10 -5.13 14.08
N VAL A 190 11.20 -6.06 13.14
CA VAL A 190 10.04 -6.58 12.41
C VAL A 190 9.59 -7.85 13.10
N VAL A 191 8.32 -7.91 13.42
CA VAL A 191 7.69 -9.04 14.12
C VAL A 191 6.61 -9.65 13.26
N LYS A 192 6.73 -10.94 12.97
CA LYS A 192 5.63 -11.72 12.40
C LYS A 192 4.63 -12.04 13.50
N ILE A 193 3.34 -11.84 13.21
CA ILE A 193 2.26 -12.17 14.13
C ILE A 193 1.93 -13.66 14.00
N ASP A 194 2.21 -14.44 15.04
CA ASP A 194 1.94 -15.87 15.07
C ASP A 194 0.54 -16.18 15.61
N ASN A 195 0.07 -15.36 16.55
CA ASN A 195 -1.26 -15.42 17.13
C ASN A 195 -1.79 -13.99 17.33
N TYR A 196 -2.97 -13.72 16.82
CA TYR A 196 -3.58 -12.39 16.85
C TYR A 196 -4.23 -12.02 18.19
N GLY A 197 -4.23 -12.95 19.14
CA GLY A 197 -4.86 -12.74 20.44
C GLY A 197 -6.39 -12.65 20.38
N ASP A 198 -6.95 -12.18 21.48
CA ASP A 198 -8.40 -11.93 21.65
C ASP A 198 -8.62 -10.72 22.57
N GLU A 199 -9.83 -10.50 23.04
CA GLU A 199 -10.14 -9.41 23.98
C GLU A 199 -9.30 -9.46 25.27
N LYS A 200 -8.91 -10.65 25.73
CA LYS A 200 -8.21 -10.89 27.01
C LYS A 200 -6.70 -11.09 26.86
N HIS A 201 -6.27 -11.49 25.68
CA HIS A 201 -4.87 -11.86 25.42
C HIS A 201 -4.27 -10.94 24.36
N SER A 202 -3.08 -10.43 24.63
CA SER A 202 -2.29 -9.70 23.63
C SER A 202 -1.91 -10.61 22.46
N PRO A 203 -1.72 -10.08 21.26
CA PRO A 203 -1.12 -10.82 20.16
C PRO A 203 0.26 -11.38 20.56
N GLU A 204 0.63 -12.52 20.00
CA GLU A 204 1.95 -13.15 20.16
C GLU A 204 2.66 -13.17 18.81
N GLY A 205 3.97 -12.90 18.81
CA GLY A 205 4.76 -12.87 17.59
C GLY A 205 6.19 -13.36 17.74
N SER A 206 6.87 -13.42 16.61
CA SER A 206 8.27 -13.79 16.48
C SER A 206 9.05 -12.64 15.86
N VAL A 207 10.18 -12.25 16.45
CA VAL A 207 11.10 -11.32 15.80
C VAL A 207 11.71 -12.01 14.58
N ILE A 208 11.43 -11.48 13.38
CA ILE A 208 11.95 -12.02 12.13
C ILE A 208 13.15 -11.22 11.61
N ARG A 209 13.26 -9.93 12.00
CA ARG A 209 14.37 -9.05 11.60
C ARG A 209 14.64 -8.01 12.68
N ILE A 210 15.91 -7.66 12.85
CA ILE A 210 16.37 -6.55 13.70
C ILE A 210 16.86 -5.47 12.75
N LEU A 211 16.28 -4.26 12.84
CA LEU A 211 16.61 -3.13 11.96
C LEU A 211 17.78 -2.29 12.48
N GLY A 212 18.00 -2.33 13.78
CA GLY A 212 19.01 -1.56 14.50
C GLY A 212 18.49 -1.10 15.86
N HIS A 213 19.27 -0.32 16.58
CA HIS A 213 18.81 0.34 17.80
C HIS A 213 18.10 1.66 17.44
N ILE A 214 17.13 2.08 18.25
CA ILE A 214 16.36 3.33 18.00
C ILE A 214 17.24 4.58 17.87
N ASN A 215 18.46 4.54 18.40
CA ASN A 215 19.43 5.63 18.34
C ASN A 215 20.44 5.49 17.17
N ASP A 216 20.37 4.42 16.40
CA ASP A 216 21.29 4.22 15.27
C ASP A 216 20.79 5.03 14.06
N PRO A 217 21.68 5.76 13.37
CA PRO A 217 21.32 6.54 12.19
C PRO A 217 20.68 5.67 11.10
N GLY A 218 19.56 6.14 10.52
CA GLY A 218 18.86 5.47 9.42
C GLY A 218 17.92 4.33 9.82
N THR A 219 17.87 3.96 11.12
CA THR A 219 16.94 2.94 11.64
C THR A 219 15.49 3.41 11.54
N ASP A 220 15.22 4.69 11.70
CA ASP A 220 13.92 5.32 11.54
C ASP A 220 13.43 5.20 10.09
N ILE A 221 14.28 5.52 9.10
CA ILE A 221 13.94 5.39 7.68
C ILE A 221 13.72 3.94 7.30
N LEU A 222 14.59 3.02 7.76
CA LEU A 222 14.43 1.59 7.50
C LEU A 222 13.14 1.03 8.14
N SER A 223 12.74 1.57 9.28
CA SER A 223 11.46 1.23 9.92
C SER A 223 10.26 1.61 9.06
N VAL A 224 10.30 2.77 8.39
CA VAL A 224 9.27 3.19 7.43
C VAL A 224 9.26 2.27 6.22
N VAL A 225 10.42 1.95 5.65
CA VAL A 225 10.56 1.02 4.52
C VAL A 225 9.90 -0.33 4.80
N GLU A 226 10.19 -0.92 5.96
CA GLU A 226 9.61 -2.20 6.40
C GLU A 226 8.11 -2.07 6.72
N ALA A 227 7.67 -0.97 7.33
CA ALA A 227 6.26 -0.76 7.69
C ALA A 227 5.33 -0.61 6.47
N TYR A 228 5.89 -0.22 5.33
CA TYR A 228 5.17 -0.10 4.06
C TYR A 228 5.49 -1.22 3.06
N ASP A 229 6.18 -2.28 3.49
CA ASP A 229 6.56 -3.42 2.64
C ASP A 229 7.32 -3.01 1.36
N ILE A 230 8.12 -1.94 1.45
CA ILE A 230 8.88 -1.46 0.30
C ILE A 230 10.05 -2.42 0.05
N PRO A 231 10.10 -3.10 -1.10
CA PRO A 231 11.15 -4.08 -1.40
C PRO A 231 12.46 -3.36 -1.72
N TYR A 232 13.41 -3.31 -0.79
CA TYR A 232 14.71 -2.64 -0.97
C TYR A 232 15.84 -3.59 -1.39
N GLU A 233 15.64 -4.89 -1.32
CA GLU A 233 16.57 -5.91 -1.83
C GLU A 233 16.03 -6.50 -3.13
N TYR A 234 16.94 -6.84 -4.05
CA TYR A 234 16.57 -7.54 -5.27
C TYR A 234 16.74 -9.05 -5.11
N PRO A 235 15.84 -9.88 -5.67
CA PRO A 235 16.01 -11.32 -5.71
C PRO A 235 17.29 -11.73 -6.43
N ASP A 236 17.91 -12.85 -6.01
CA ASP A 236 19.16 -13.38 -6.61
C ASP A 236 19.08 -13.51 -8.13
N LYS A 237 17.95 -13.99 -8.67
CA LYS A 237 17.74 -14.13 -10.11
C LYS A 237 17.80 -12.80 -10.88
N VAL A 238 17.39 -11.70 -10.24
CA VAL A 238 17.51 -10.36 -10.80
C VAL A 238 18.97 -9.94 -10.81
N MET A 239 19.67 -10.17 -9.70
CA MET A 239 21.10 -9.85 -9.58
C MET A 239 21.96 -10.67 -10.53
N GLU A 240 21.65 -11.95 -10.73
CA GLU A 240 22.31 -12.81 -11.71
C GLU A 240 22.10 -12.27 -13.14
N SER A 241 20.90 -11.84 -13.50
CA SER A 241 20.61 -11.31 -14.85
C SER A 241 21.35 -10.02 -15.17
N LEU A 242 21.80 -9.25 -14.16
CA LEU A 242 22.62 -8.05 -14.37
C LEU A 242 24.02 -8.36 -14.94
N THR A 243 24.52 -9.59 -14.82
CA THR A 243 25.82 -9.98 -15.36
C THR A 243 25.84 -10.00 -16.89
N GLU A 244 24.67 -10.17 -17.52
CA GLU A 244 24.51 -10.18 -18.97
C GLU A 244 24.36 -8.76 -19.56
N ILE A 245 24.10 -7.76 -18.72
CA ILE A 245 23.92 -6.37 -19.15
C ILE A 245 25.27 -5.70 -19.28
N PRO A 246 25.59 -5.14 -20.46
CA PRO A 246 26.88 -4.48 -20.69
C PRO A 246 26.98 -3.16 -19.91
N ASP A 247 28.20 -2.68 -19.72
CA ASP A 247 28.46 -1.39 -19.07
C ASP A 247 28.49 -0.22 -20.07
N SER A 248 28.54 -0.53 -21.38
CA SER A 248 28.55 0.43 -22.51
C SER A 248 27.71 -0.07 -23.66
N VAL A 249 27.26 0.83 -24.50
CA VAL A 249 26.55 0.50 -25.76
C VAL A 249 27.51 -0.13 -26.73
N SER A 250 27.11 -1.27 -27.31
CA SER A 250 27.91 -1.96 -28.33
C SER A 250 27.55 -1.48 -29.73
N ASP A 251 28.47 -1.70 -30.70
CA ASP A 251 28.23 -1.36 -32.11
C ASP A 251 26.99 -2.11 -32.66
N GLU A 252 26.79 -3.38 -32.23
CA GLU A 252 25.62 -4.17 -32.63
C GLU A 252 24.31 -3.56 -32.13
N ALA A 253 24.32 -3.01 -30.93
CA ALA A 253 23.10 -2.38 -30.33
C ALA A 253 22.79 -1.03 -31.00
N MET A 254 23.73 -0.40 -31.66
CA MET A 254 23.58 0.82 -32.47
C MET A 254 23.10 0.55 -33.91
N GLU A 255 23.21 -0.67 -34.40
CA GLU A 255 22.84 -1.01 -35.78
C GLU A 255 21.34 -0.78 -36.02
N GLY A 256 21.03 -0.04 -37.11
CA GLY A 256 19.65 0.30 -37.48
C GLY A 256 19.04 1.48 -36.74
N ARG A 257 19.70 2.05 -35.73
CA ARG A 257 19.25 3.26 -35.04
C ARG A 257 19.72 4.53 -35.74
N THR A 258 18.98 5.60 -35.63
CA THR A 258 19.39 6.91 -36.12
C THR A 258 20.47 7.49 -35.19
N ASP A 259 21.56 7.93 -35.76
CA ASP A 259 22.70 8.51 -35.02
C ASP A 259 22.48 10.01 -34.79
N TYR A 260 22.25 10.41 -33.57
CA TYR A 260 22.10 11.81 -33.12
C TYR A 260 23.19 12.22 -32.12
N ARG A 261 24.34 11.55 -32.13
CA ARG A 261 25.46 11.85 -31.21
C ARG A 261 26.13 13.22 -31.46
N GLU A 262 25.96 13.77 -32.66
CA GLU A 262 26.47 15.09 -33.01
C GLU A 262 25.43 16.21 -32.73
N LEU A 263 24.22 15.86 -32.35
CA LEU A 263 23.15 16.82 -31.99
C LEU A 263 23.36 17.33 -30.56
N LEU A 264 23.50 18.66 -30.40
CA LEU A 264 23.68 19.26 -29.09
C LEU A 264 22.52 18.88 -28.17
N THR A 265 22.82 18.05 -27.17
CA THR A 265 21.83 17.42 -26.31
C THR A 265 22.16 17.68 -24.84
N VAL A 266 21.15 18.05 -24.05
CA VAL A 266 21.30 18.34 -22.62
C VAL A 266 20.28 17.57 -21.80
N THR A 267 20.67 17.20 -20.56
CA THR A 267 19.73 16.78 -19.52
C THR A 267 19.49 17.91 -18.53
N ILE A 268 18.31 18.02 -17.93
CA ILE A 268 17.95 19.07 -16.96
C ILE A 268 17.26 18.44 -15.78
N ASP A 269 17.99 18.29 -14.66
CA ASP A 269 17.56 17.54 -13.49
C ASP A 269 17.90 18.23 -12.19
N GLY A 270 17.60 17.60 -11.06
CA GLY A 270 18.13 17.99 -9.76
C GLY A 270 19.66 17.81 -9.68
N GLU A 271 20.35 18.61 -8.87
CA GLU A 271 21.82 18.56 -8.75
C GLU A 271 22.33 17.17 -8.36
N ASP A 272 21.59 16.45 -7.49
CA ASP A 272 21.95 15.13 -6.98
C ASP A 272 21.36 13.95 -7.78
N ALA A 273 20.59 14.20 -8.86
CA ALA A 273 20.00 13.17 -9.68
C ALA A 273 21.08 12.28 -10.32
N LYS A 274 20.86 10.98 -10.38
CA LYS A 274 21.76 10.00 -11.00
C LYS A 274 21.08 9.15 -12.06
N ASP A 275 19.76 9.16 -12.06
CA ASP A 275 18.85 8.46 -12.94
C ASP A 275 18.26 9.48 -13.93
N LEU A 276 19.08 9.80 -14.96
CA LEU A 276 18.73 10.79 -15.98
C LEU A 276 17.95 10.07 -17.08
N ASP A 277 16.64 10.15 -17.02
CA ASP A 277 15.76 9.36 -17.91
C ASP A 277 15.46 10.07 -19.23
N ASP A 278 15.53 11.41 -19.26
CA ASP A 278 15.22 12.24 -20.42
C ASP A 278 16.32 13.26 -20.74
N ALA A 279 16.43 13.57 -22.02
CA ALA A 279 17.30 14.62 -22.54
C ALA A 279 16.56 15.38 -23.64
N ILE A 280 16.98 16.59 -23.88
CA ILE A 280 16.43 17.45 -24.94
C ILE A 280 17.54 17.97 -25.85
N SER A 281 17.18 18.18 -27.10
CA SER A 281 17.97 18.93 -28.09
C SER A 281 17.06 19.93 -28.79
N ILE A 282 17.59 21.05 -29.20
CA ILE A 282 16.84 22.04 -29.95
C ILE A 282 17.74 22.72 -30.98
N THR A 283 17.25 22.81 -32.22
CA THR A 283 17.87 23.60 -33.28
C THR A 283 16.81 24.48 -33.94
N LYS A 284 17.23 25.49 -34.68
CA LYS A 284 16.32 26.41 -35.39
C LYS A 284 16.80 26.60 -36.81
N GLU A 285 15.96 26.23 -37.80
CA GLU A 285 16.24 26.41 -39.20
C GLU A 285 15.02 27.04 -39.87
N ASP A 286 15.20 28.03 -40.73
CA ASP A 286 14.15 28.74 -41.50
C ASP A 286 12.93 29.18 -40.70
N GLY A 287 13.11 29.47 -39.39
CA GLY A 287 12.05 29.90 -38.47
C GLY A 287 11.25 28.76 -37.87
N VAL A 288 11.62 27.50 -38.11
CA VAL A 288 11.09 26.30 -37.50
C VAL A 288 12.04 25.87 -36.39
N TYR A 289 11.49 25.52 -35.23
CA TYR A 289 12.25 24.90 -34.15
C TYR A 289 12.14 23.38 -34.28
N HIS A 290 13.29 22.69 -34.28
CA HIS A 290 13.40 21.24 -34.26
C HIS A 290 13.74 20.82 -32.84
N LEU A 291 12.71 20.39 -32.06
CA LEU A 291 12.87 19.93 -30.69
C LEU A 291 13.02 18.40 -30.69
N GLY A 292 14.12 17.91 -30.16
CA GLY A 292 14.28 16.49 -29.83
C GLY A 292 13.95 16.25 -28.35
N VAL A 293 13.11 15.26 -28.09
CA VAL A 293 12.88 14.71 -26.76
C VAL A 293 13.36 13.27 -26.77
N HIS A 294 14.37 12.97 -25.99
CA HIS A 294 15.08 11.69 -25.98
C HIS A 294 14.86 11.00 -24.66
N ILE A 295 14.22 9.83 -24.66
CA ILE A 295 13.96 9.02 -23.47
C ILE A 295 14.87 7.80 -23.53
N ALA A 296 15.55 7.50 -22.43
CA ALA A 296 16.41 6.31 -22.32
C ALA A 296 15.66 5.04 -22.75
N ASP A 297 16.24 4.28 -23.70
CA ASP A 297 15.64 3.03 -24.19
C ASP A 297 15.90 1.88 -23.20
N VAL A 298 15.14 1.90 -22.11
CA VAL A 298 15.20 0.86 -21.08
C VAL A 298 14.81 -0.52 -21.62
N SER A 299 13.94 -0.56 -22.63
CA SER A 299 13.43 -1.80 -23.24
C SER A 299 14.51 -2.60 -23.99
N GLU A 300 15.61 -1.95 -24.36
CA GLU A 300 16.78 -2.66 -24.90
C GLU A 300 17.38 -3.63 -23.88
N TYR A 301 17.41 -3.27 -22.62
CA TYR A 301 18.05 -4.04 -21.54
C TYR A 301 17.04 -4.83 -20.69
N VAL A 302 15.84 -4.33 -20.52
CA VAL A 302 14.76 -4.97 -19.73
C VAL A 302 13.77 -5.64 -20.67
N LYS A 303 14.05 -6.89 -21.04
CA LYS A 303 13.20 -7.63 -21.99
C LYS A 303 11.92 -8.14 -21.30
N GLU A 304 10.82 -8.14 -22.04
CA GLU A 304 9.51 -8.59 -21.59
C GLU A 304 9.59 -9.99 -20.96
N ASN A 305 8.93 -10.17 -19.81
CA ASN A 305 8.91 -11.38 -19.00
C ASN A 305 10.28 -11.85 -18.46
N SER A 306 11.32 -11.01 -18.53
CA SER A 306 12.60 -11.25 -17.85
C SER A 306 12.47 -11.19 -16.32
N PRO A 307 13.48 -11.66 -15.55
CA PRO A 307 13.50 -11.45 -14.10
C PRO A 307 13.45 -9.95 -13.72
N LEU A 308 14.13 -9.09 -14.47
CA LEU A 308 14.13 -7.63 -14.29
C LEU A 308 12.76 -7.03 -14.53
N ASP A 309 12.10 -7.39 -15.64
CA ASP A 309 10.78 -6.89 -16.00
C ASP A 309 9.72 -7.26 -14.93
N ARG A 310 9.72 -8.53 -14.50
CA ARG A 310 8.78 -8.97 -13.44
C ARG A 310 9.02 -8.26 -12.12
N GLU A 311 10.28 -8.00 -11.75
CA GLU A 311 10.60 -7.28 -10.52
C GLU A 311 10.24 -5.80 -10.65
N ALA A 312 10.52 -5.16 -11.77
CA ALA A 312 10.13 -3.78 -12.04
C ALA A 312 8.61 -3.60 -12.01
N LEU A 313 7.85 -4.51 -12.64
CA LEU A 313 6.38 -4.51 -12.59
C LEU A 313 5.86 -4.66 -11.16
N LYS A 314 6.49 -5.53 -10.35
CA LYS A 314 6.14 -5.71 -8.93
C LYS A 314 6.39 -4.45 -8.10
N ARG A 315 7.52 -3.75 -8.33
CA ARG A 315 7.87 -2.51 -7.63
C ARG A 315 7.00 -1.34 -8.08
N GLY A 316 6.71 -1.24 -9.36
CA GLY A 316 5.85 -0.25 -9.98
C GLY A 316 6.47 1.15 -10.11
N THR A 317 7.38 1.53 -9.23
CA THR A 317 8.07 2.83 -9.21
C THR A 317 9.37 2.78 -8.40
N SER A 318 10.22 3.79 -8.55
CA SER A 318 11.28 4.09 -7.58
C SER A 318 10.71 4.84 -6.39
N VAL A 319 11.24 4.60 -5.19
CA VAL A 319 10.81 5.26 -3.94
C VAL A 319 11.94 6.16 -3.44
N TYR A 320 11.67 7.47 -3.41
CA TYR A 320 12.62 8.49 -2.96
C TYR A 320 12.38 8.79 -1.48
N LEU A 321 13.36 8.43 -0.64
CA LEU A 321 13.38 8.70 0.79
C LEU A 321 14.30 9.90 1.08
N VAL A 322 14.30 10.37 2.33
CA VAL A 322 15.08 11.56 2.72
C VAL A 322 16.58 11.35 2.53
N ASP A 323 17.09 10.13 2.74
CA ASP A 323 18.52 9.81 2.77
C ASP A 323 18.96 8.87 1.62
N ARG A 324 18.01 8.26 0.90
CA ARG A 324 18.31 7.27 -0.15
C ARG A 324 17.15 7.09 -1.12
N VAL A 325 17.47 6.49 -2.26
CA VAL A 325 16.48 6.03 -3.25
C VAL A 325 16.45 4.50 -3.24
N ILE A 326 15.26 3.92 -3.22
CA ILE A 326 15.02 2.50 -3.49
C ILE A 326 14.52 2.41 -4.93
N PRO A 327 15.37 2.08 -5.89
CA PRO A 327 15.01 2.21 -7.29
C PRO A 327 14.15 1.05 -7.78
N MET A 328 13.31 1.34 -8.80
CA MET A 328 12.51 0.33 -9.49
C MET A 328 13.42 -0.67 -10.23
N LEU A 329 14.46 -0.19 -10.86
CA LEU A 329 15.49 -0.99 -11.55
C LEU A 329 16.83 -0.90 -10.79
N PRO A 330 17.65 -1.97 -10.79
CA PRO A 330 18.98 -1.94 -10.17
C PRO A 330 19.85 -0.79 -10.68
N HIS A 331 20.69 -0.23 -9.83
CA HIS A 331 21.56 0.92 -10.16
C HIS A 331 22.45 0.74 -11.39
N LYS A 332 22.81 -0.50 -11.73
CA LYS A 332 23.53 -0.80 -12.99
C LYS A 332 22.76 -0.34 -14.22
N LEU A 333 21.43 -0.38 -14.14
CA LEU A 333 20.52 0.15 -15.17
C LEU A 333 20.19 1.62 -14.90
N SER A 334 19.54 1.92 -13.79
CA SER A 334 18.96 3.25 -13.54
C SER A 334 19.99 4.38 -13.46
N ASN A 335 21.18 4.14 -12.91
CA ASN A 335 22.25 5.12 -12.81
C ASN A 335 23.38 4.87 -13.83
N GLY A 336 23.35 3.69 -14.49
CA GLY A 336 24.38 3.20 -15.41
C GLY A 336 23.97 3.32 -16.87
N ILE A 337 23.75 2.16 -17.52
CA ILE A 337 23.57 2.08 -18.98
C ILE A 337 22.30 2.79 -19.48
N CYS A 338 21.23 2.85 -18.68
CA CYS A 338 20.01 3.56 -19.03
C CYS A 338 20.05 5.05 -18.66
N SER A 339 20.92 5.49 -17.74
CA SER A 339 21.03 6.91 -17.41
C SER A 339 21.74 7.67 -18.53
N LEU A 340 21.15 8.77 -18.99
CA LEU A 340 21.67 9.61 -20.07
C LEU A 340 22.85 10.47 -19.58
N ASN A 341 23.90 9.79 -19.12
CA ASN A 341 25.09 10.41 -18.54
C ASN A 341 25.88 11.21 -19.58
N GLN A 342 26.36 12.39 -19.20
CA GLN A 342 27.16 13.27 -20.05
C GLN A 342 28.37 12.55 -20.63
N GLY A 343 28.63 12.78 -21.91
CA GLY A 343 29.81 12.31 -22.64
C GLY A 343 29.86 10.83 -22.99
N THR A 344 28.73 10.10 -22.79
CA THR A 344 28.65 8.66 -23.08
C THR A 344 27.54 8.36 -24.08
N ASP A 345 27.80 7.40 -24.98
CA ASP A 345 26.81 6.94 -25.95
C ASP A 345 25.66 6.24 -25.21
N ARG A 346 24.41 6.56 -25.56
CA ARG A 346 23.22 5.98 -24.98
C ARG A 346 22.18 5.67 -26.04
N LEU A 347 21.45 4.58 -25.85
CA LEU A 347 20.29 4.23 -26.66
C LEU A 347 19.07 4.97 -26.13
N ALA A 348 18.33 5.57 -27.06
CA ALA A 348 17.13 6.32 -26.73
C ALA A 348 15.99 6.04 -27.70
N LEU A 349 14.76 6.24 -27.23
CA LEU A 349 13.59 6.48 -28.05
C LEU A 349 13.40 8.00 -28.15
N SER A 350 13.52 8.54 -29.35
CA SER A 350 13.47 9.98 -29.57
C SER A 350 12.24 10.38 -30.32
N CYS A 351 11.62 11.46 -29.86
CA CYS A 351 10.56 12.16 -30.57
C CYS A 351 11.14 13.47 -31.09
N MET A 352 11.31 13.56 -32.41
CA MET A 352 11.74 14.79 -33.10
C MET A 352 10.48 15.55 -33.48
N ILE A 353 10.36 16.82 -33.07
CA ILE A 353 9.14 17.64 -33.17
C ILE A 353 9.48 18.95 -33.89
N ASP A 354 8.79 19.24 -34.98
CA ASP A 354 8.90 20.52 -35.69
C ASP A 354 7.84 21.48 -35.18
N ILE A 355 8.28 22.66 -34.75
CA ILE A 355 7.41 23.68 -34.14
C ILE A 355 7.57 24.98 -34.89
N ASP A 356 6.46 25.58 -35.36
CA ASP A 356 6.46 26.87 -36.04
C ASP A 356 6.73 28.05 -35.07
N ALA A 357 6.99 29.22 -35.58
CA ALA A 357 7.23 30.44 -34.77
C ALA A 357 6.03 30.88 -33.91
N LYS A 358 4.86 30.23 -34.06
CA LYS A 358 3.68 30.47 -33.22
C LYS A 358 3.50 29.43 -32.14
N GLY A 359 4.40 28.44 -32.05
CA GLY A 359 4.32 27.33 -31.11
C GLY A 359 3.43 26.16 -31.55
N ASN A 360 3.01 26.09 -32.81
CA ASN A 360 2.22 24.98 -33.32
C ASN A 360 3.14 23.85 -33.77
N VAL A 361 2.85 22.61 -33.37
CA VAL A 361 3.50 21.41 -33.89
C VAL A 361 3.05 21.19 -35.33
N ILE A 362 4.01 21.17 -36.27
CA ILE A 362 3.77 21.01 -37.70
C ILE A 362 4.14 19.61 -38.21
N ALA A 363 5.08 18.93 -37.54
CA ALA A 363 5.44 17.56 -37.82
C ALA A 363 6.02 16.89 -36.55
N HIS A 364 6.04 15.57 -36.51
CA HIS A 364 6.78 14.81 -35.54
C HIS A 364 7.18 13.44 -36.08
N GLN A 365 8.26 12.88 -35.53
CA GLN A 365 8.73 11.53 -35.83
C GLN A 365 9.23 10.87 -34.56
N ILE A 366 8.85 9.61 -34.35
CA ILE A 366 9.40 8.78 -33.24
C ILE A 366 10.33 7.75 -33.87
N CYS A 367 11.55 7.63 -33.32
CA CYS A 367 12.55 6.71 -33.82
C CYS A 367 13.46 6.20 -32.69
N GLU A 368 14.05 5.04 -32.94
CA GLU A 368 15.14 4.50 -32.12
C GLU A 368 16.43 5.21 -32.49
N THR A 369 17.16 5.69 -31.50
CA THR A 369 18.32 6.55 -31.71
C THR A 369 19.51 6.14 -30.86
N VAL A 370 20.68 6.62 -31.25
CA VAL A 370 21.88 6.72 -30.43
C VAL A 370 22.15 8.19 -30.18
N ILE A 371 22.25 8.59 -28.92
CA ILE A 371 22.53 9.96 -28.52
C ILE A 371 23.78 10.02 -27.63
N LYS A 372 24.33 11.21 -27.49
CA LYS A 372 25.40 11.52 -26.55
C LYS A 372 25.10 12.86 -25.92
N VAL A 373 24.88 12.89 -24.60
CA VAL A 373 24.58 14.12 -23.89
C VAL A 373 25.86 14.96 -23.78
N ASP A 374 25.82 16.18 -24.26
CA ASP A 374 26.95 17.11 -24.23
C ASP A 374 27.08 17.77 -22.86
N LYS A 375 25.96 18.13 -22.26
CA LYS A 375 25.96 18.78 -20.95
C LYS A 375 24.82 18.27 -20.07
N ARG A 376 25.20 17.81 -18.87
CA ARG A 376 24.24 17.68 -17.78
C ARG A 376 24.04 19.06 -17.13
N MET A 377 22.80 19.52 -17.10
CA MET A 377 22.42 20.79 -16.47
C MET A 377 21.52 20.52 -15.26
N SER A 378 21.59 21.43 -14.27
CA SER A 378 20.65 21.45 -13.16
C SER A 378 19.51 22.44 -13.42
N TYR A 379 18.35 22.23 -12.72
CA TYR A 379 17.26 23.19 -12.73
C TYR A 379 17.73 24.60 -12.31
N ASN A 380 18.68 24.70 -11.38
CA ASN A 380 19.21 25.98 -10.93
C ASN A 380 20.06 26.67 -11.99
N GLU A 381 20.87 25.91 -12.75
CA GLU A 381 21.66 26.44 -13.86
C GLU A 381 20.75 26.97 -14.98
N VAL A 382 19.75 26.16 -15.39
CA VAL A 382 18.80 26.56 -16.43
C VAL A 382 17.97 27.76 -16.00
N LYS A 383 17.55 27.83 -14.73
CA LYS A 383 16.87 29.00 -14.19
C LYS A 383 17.72 30.26 -14.32
N LYS A 384 19.01 30.21 -13.99
CA LYS A 384 19.92 31.34 -14.13
C LYS A 384 20.05 31.80 -15.60
N ILE A 385 20.12 30.85 -16.54
CA ILE A 385 20.14 31.20 -17.99
C ILE A 385 18.87 31.95 -18.38
N LEU A 386 17.70 31.48 -17.97
CA LEU A 386 16.42 31.98 -18.43
C LEU A 386 15.96 33.24 -17.72
N GLU A 387 16.31 33.43 -16.43
CA GLU A 387 15.80 34.50 -15.59
C GLU A 387 16.85 35.56 -15.22
N ASP A 388 18.12 35.14 -15.02
CA ASP A 388 19.16 36.00 -14.45
C ASP A 388 20.16 36.52 -15.49
N GLU A 389 20.07 36.07 -16.76
CA GLU A 389 21.00 36.41 -17.86
C GLU A 389 22.49 36.29 -17.40
N ASP A 390 22.84 35.14 -16.82
CA ASP A 390 24.17 34.90 -16.25
C ASP A 390 25.23 34.85 -17.36
N ALA A 391 26.08 35.87 -17.43
CA ALA A 391 27.10 36.01 -18.48
C ALA A 391 28.14 34.87 -18.55
N GLU A 392 28.36 34.12 -17.45
CA GLU A 392 29.24 32.94 -17.45
C GLU A 392 28.60 31.78 -18.20
N ILE A 393 27.27 31.65 -18.10
CA ILE A 393 26.52 30.59 -18.77
C ILE A 393 26.27 30.95 -20.24
N GLU A 394 26.01 32.23 -20.56
CA GLU A 394 25.98 32.68 -21.96
C GLU A 394 27.32 32.43 -22.64
N ALA A 395 28.46 32.72 -21.99
CA ALA A 395 29.77 32.45 -22.50
C ALA A 395 30.03 30.94 -22.77
N PHE A 396 29.48 30.08 -21.89
CA PHE A 396 29.54 28.63 -22.04
C PHE A 396 28.69 28.12 -23.22
N LEU A 397 27.50 28.66 -23.42
CA LEU A 397 26.66 28.33 -24.59
C LEU A 397 27.33 28.78 -25.89
N ASP A 398 27.93 29.97 -25.89
CA ASP A 398 28.75 30.46 -27.02
C ASP A 398 29.97 29.57 -27.34
N GLU A 399 30.56 28.92 -26.34
CA GLU A 399 31.66 28.00 -26.49
C GLU A 399 31.20 26.67 -27.10
N LEU A 400 30.06 26.14 -26.67
CA LEU A 400 29.42 24.95 -27.24
C LEU A 400 29.02 25.15 -28.70
N GLU A 401 28.48 26.34 -29.07
CA GLU A 401 28.14 26.67 -30.44
C GLU A 401 29.39 26.77 -31.35
N LYS A 402 30.53 27.15 -30.81
CA LYS A 402 31.76 27.26 -31.57
C LYS A 402 32.45 25.92 -31.84
N ASP A 403 32.23 24.95 -30.93
CA ASP A 403 32.81 23.58 -31.08
C ASP A 403 31.91 22.67 -31.92
N THR A 404 30.68 23.10 -32.27
CA THR A 404 29.79 22.40 -33.19
C THR A 404 29.74 23.19 -34.52
N PRO A 405 30.55 22.86 -35.53
CA PRO A 405 30.47 23.53 -36.80
C PRO A 405 29.16 23.23 -37.49
N LEU A 406 28.32 24.27 -37.59
CA LEU A 406 27.16 24.26 -38.49
C LEU A 406 27.68 24.24 -39.94
N GLU A 407 27.72 23.04 -40.58
CA GLU A 407 27.77 22.90 -42.04
C GLU A 407 26.36 22.83 -42.66
#